data_bdf8222186f82e916209ade36a48e6d0
#
_entry.id   bdf8222186f82e916209ade36a48e6d0
#
_cell.length_a   1.000
_cell.length_b   1.000
_cell.length_c   1.000
_cell.angle_alpha   90.00
_cell.angle_beta   90.00
_cell.angle_gamma   90.00
#
_symmetry.space_group_name_H-M   'P 1'
#
loop_
_entity.id
_entity.type
_entity.pdbx_description
1 polymer ?
#
loop_
_entity_poly.entity_id
_entity_poly.type
_entity_poly.pdbx_seq_one_letter_code
_entity_poly.pdbx_strand_id
1 'polypeptide(L)'
;MSNSDITSNLLVTGASGTVSHELVKQLLASSPLTNQNVIAGVHTKNGAEKLSKYSGCKIVDLDYNKTDTITNAFRNVNSLFLITIPNPYSIDNFSDLIKLAKNNEISFVVKLSVQETMDSEPKTILGRLHKQEEKIIKASGIPHTFLCPTGFMQNFVTFYGDTIRTQNAFYAPAGDGKVSFVDSRDIATVAATILLSQSAERKQYENQSYNLTGPEALSYGQAAEIISNIVGRIISYRDIPENKARDNMEKLGMKKWLVDAIIELHHITKSGKASGTTDSVESITGRKPHRFEEFVIDNISSF
;
A
#
# COMPACT_ATOMS: atom_id res chain seq x y z
N MET A 1 33.67 -11.58 20.60
CA MET A 1 32.61 -12.58 20.34
C MET A 1 31.84 -12.04 19.14
N SER A 2 31.95 -12.69 18.00
CA SER A 2 31.37 -12.28 16.73
C SER A 2 29.83 -12.29 16.85
N ASN A 3 29.18 -11.20 16.51
CA ASN A 3 27.73 -11.08 16.34
C ASN A 3 27.31 -11.86 15.07
N SER A 4 27.59 -13.18 15.06
CA SER A 4 27.22 -14.08 14.01
C SER A 4 25.84 -14.67 14.30
N ASP A 5 24.94 -14.52 13.31
CA ASP A 5 23.86 -15.44 13.02
C ASP A 5 22.54 -15.38 13.82
N ILE A 6 22.10 -14.21 14.27
CA ILE A 6 20.67 -14.09 14.59
C ILE A 6 19.92 -13.81 13.28
N THR A 7 19.41 -14.87 12.66
CA THR A 7 18.52 -14.74 11.51
C THR A 7 17.24 -14.01 11.95
N SER A 8 16.97 -12.87 11.36
CA SER A 8 15.76 -12.09 11.65
C SER A 8 14.59 -12.55 10.76
N ASN A 9 13.44 -12.78 11.36
CA ASN A 9 12.22 -13.18 10.65
C ASN A 9 11.36 -11.94 10.38
N LEU A 10 11.05 -11.70 9.12
CA LEU A 10 10.25 -10.59 8.65
C LEU A 10 8.94 -11.11 8.07
N LEU A 11 7.81 -10.74 8.67
CA LEU A 11 6.48 -11.10 8.18
C LEU A 11 5.89 -9.96 7.35
N VAL A 12 5.46 -10.29 6.14
CA VAL A 12 4.69 -9.41 5.25
C VAL A 12 3.24 -9.87 5.24
N THR A 13 2.32 -9.07 5.74
CA THR A 13 0.89 -9.39 5.72
C THR A 13 0.24 -9.00 4.40
N GLY A 14 -0.88 -9.65 4.05
CA GLY A 14 -1.54 -9.39 2.76
C GLY A 14 -0.61 -9.59 1.57
N ALA A 15 0.29 -10.57 1.63
CA ALA A 15 1.45 -10.72 0.75
C ALA A 15 1.09 -10.94 -0.73
N SER A 16 -0.15 -11.29 -1.07
CA SER A 16 -0.64 -11.37 -2.45
C SER A 16 -1.18 -10.05 -3.02
N GLY A 17 -1.26 -8.99 -2.20
CA GLY A 17 -1.73 -7.65 -2.59
C GLY A 17 -0.67 -6.83 -3.32
N THR A 18 -1.10 -5.73 -3.94
CA THR A 18 -0.28 -4.90 -4.84
C THR A 18 1.07 -4.49 -4.24
N VAL A 19 1.09 -3.82 -3.10
CA VAL A 19 2.32 -3.36 -2.45
C VAL A 19 3.08 -4.51 -1.79
N SER A 20 2.38 -5.36 -1.03
CA SER A 20 3.01 -6.47 -0.30
C SER A 20 3.67 -7.49 -1.21
N HIS A 21 3.07 -7.79 -2.37
CA HIS A 21 3.64 -8.72 -3.35
C HIS A 21 4.96 -8.18 -3.91
N GLU A 22 4.99 -6.90 -4.25
CA GLU A 22 6.22 -6.26 -4.71
C GLU A 22 7.28 -6.20 -3.61
N LEU A 23 6.86 -5.91 -2.36
CA LEU A 23 7.75 -5.95 -1.21
C LEU A 23 8.38 -7.33 -1.00
N VAL A 24 7.59 -8.41 -1.06
CA VAL A 24 8.12 -9.79 -0.95
C VAL A 24 9.19 -10.05 -2.01
N LYS A 25 8.95 -9.67 -3.27
CA LYS A 25 9.94 -9.82 -4.36
C LYS A 25 11.26 -9.11 -4.04
N GLN A 26 11.18 -7.86 -3.60
CA GLN A 26 12.36 -7.04 -3.30
C GLN A 26 13.13 -7.57 -2.07
N LEU A 27 12.41 -7.99 -1.03
CA LEU A 27 13.01 -8.59 0.16
C LEU A 27 13.73 -9.90 -0.17
N LEU A 28 13.14 -10.77 -0.98
CA LEU A 28 13.76 -12.03 -1.39
C LEU A 28 15.01 -11.79 -2.26
N ALA A 29 14.98 -10.80 -3.13
CA ALA A 29 16.16 -10.41 -3.92
C ALA A 29 17.32 -9.93 -3.04
N SER A 30 17.03 -9.33 -1.89
CA SER A 30 18.00 -8.81 -0.92
C SER A 30 18.40 -9.84 0.16
N SER A 31 17.60 -10.89 0.37
CA SER A 31 17.74 -11.89 1.45
C SER A 31 19.12 -12.55 1.52
N PRO A 32 19.77 -12.93 0.40
CA PRO A 32 21.11 -13.51 0.46
C PRO A 32 22.18 -12.62 1.09
N LEU A 33 21.93 -11.30 1.11
CA LEU A 33 22.87 -10.29 1.62
C LEU A 33 22.56 -9.86 3.06
N THR A 34 21.35 -10.12 3.56
CA THR A 34 20.83 -9.54 4.80
C THR A 34 20.58 -10.54 5.93
N ASN A 35 20.76 -11.83 5.68
CA ASN A 35 20.48 -12.92 6.63
C ASN A 35 19.05 -12.85 7.24
N GLN A 36 18.06 -12.48 6.42
CA GLN A 36 16.67 -12.36 6.84
C GLN A 36 15.77 -13.43 6.19
N ASN A 37 14.90 -14.04 6.99
CA ASN A 37 13.85 -14.93 6.51
C ASN A 37 12.59 -14.14 6.17
N VAL A 38 12.16 -14.20 4.92
CA VAL A 38 10.93 -13.57 4.45
C VAL A 38 9.75 -14.52 4.62
N ILE A 39 8.77 -14.11 5.41
CA ILE A 39 7.53 -14.84 5.68
C ILE A 39 6.37 -14.08 5.02
N ALA A 40 5.64 -14.73 4.14
CA ALA A 40 4.50 -14.16 3.43
C ALA A 40 3.18 -14.64 4.05
N GLY A 41 2.43 -13.75 4.70
CA GLY A 41 1.11 -14.02 5.26
C GLY A 41 0.01 -13.86 4.22
N VAL A 42 -0.74 -14.93 3.94
CA VAL A 42 -1.86 -14.95 3.00
C VAL A 42 -3.03 -15.74 3.57
N HIS A 43 -4.25 -15.42 3.18
CA HIS A 43 -5.47 -16.14 3.64
C HIS A 43 -6.20 -16.87 2.50
N THR A 44 -5.72 -16.76 1.25
CA THR A 44 -6.37 -17.41 0.11
C THR A 44 -5.42 -18.38 -0.58
N LYS A 45 -5.97 -19.49 -1.07
CA LYS A 45 -5.22 -20.49 -1.85
C LYS A 45 -4.56 -19.86 -3.07
N ASN A 46 -5.30 -19.03 -3.82
CA ASN A 46 -4.75 -18.30 -4.99
C ASN A 46 -3.60 -17.36 -4.59
N GLY A 47 -3.70 -16.70 -3.43
CA GLY A 47 -2.60 -15.87 -2.90
C GLY A 47 -1.35 -16.68 -2.61
N ALA A 48 -1.49 -17.87 -2.02
CA ALA A 48 -0.39 -18.78 -1.76
C ALA A 48 0.24 -19.31 -3.07
N GLU A 49 -0.57 -19.69 -4.05
CA GLU A 49 -0.10 -20.15 -5.37
C GLU A 49 0.70 -19.06 -6.11
N LYS A 50 0.27 -17.79 -6.04
CA LYS A 50 1.02 -16.67 -6.63
C LYS A 50 2.42 -16.51 -6.05
N LEU A 51 2.60 -16.81 -4.76
CA LEU A 51 3.85 -16.64 -4.04
C LEU A 51 4.73 -17.88 -4.05
N SER A 52 4.18 -19.08 -4.26
CA SER A 52 4.92 -20.35 -4.27
C SER A 52 6.02 -20.44 -5.33
N LYS A 53 5.91 -19.60 -6.38
CA LYS A 53 6.94 -19.50 -7.43
C LYS A 53 8.25 -18.82 -6.97
N TYR A 54 8.23 -18.13 -5.82
CA TYR A 54 9.41 -17.45 -5.30
C TYR A 54 10.18 -18.36 -4.35
N SER A 55 11.36 -18.78 -4.77
CA SER A 55 12.28 -19.56 -3.93
C SER A 55 12.68 -18.74 -2.68
N GLY A 56 12.75 -19.41 -1.52
CA GLY A 56 13.13 -18.77 -0.26
C GLY A 56 11.98 -18.02 0.46
N CYS A 57 10.77 -17.99 -0.13
CA CYS A 57 9.60 -17.41 0.53
C CYS A 57 8.90 -18.45 1.41
N LYS A 58 8.84 -18.24 2.72
CA LYS A 58 8.01 -19.05 3.62
C LYS A 58 6.58 -18.51 3.59
N ILE A 59 5.63 -19.32 3.13
CA ILE A 59 4.21 -18.94 3.08
C ILE A 59 3.50 -19.46 4.33
N VAL A 60 2.70 -18.59 4.98
CA VAL A 60 1.89 -18.94 6.15
C VAL A 60 0.44 -18.49 5.94
N ASP A 61 -0.51 -19.26 6.49
CA ASP A 61 -1.91 -18.84 6.54
C ASP A 61 -2.06 -17.70 7.55
N LEU A 62 -2.68 -16.58 7.11
CA LEU A 62 -2.94 -15.41 7.94
C LEU A 62 -4.29 -14.82 7.58
N ASP A 63 -5.30 -15.17 8.36
CA ASP A 63 -6.67 -14.65 8.27
C ASP A 63 -6.97 -13.80 9.50
N TYR A 64 -7.19 -12.51 9.31
CA TYR A 64 -7.48 -11.57 10.42
C TYR A 64 -8.77 -11.89 11.20
N ASN A 65 -9.62 -12.77 10.67
CA ASN A 65 -10.82 -13.26 11.36
C ASN A 65 -10.56 -14.52 12.20
N LYS A 66 -9.32 -15.06 12.18
CA LYS A 66 -8.95 -16.31 12.86
C LYS A 66 -7.71 -16.12 13.74
N THR A 67 -7.93 -15.92 15.03
CA THR A 67 -6.86 -15.66 16.00
C THR A 67 -5.73 -16.68 15.96
N ASP A 68 -6.04 -17.97 15.75
CA ASP A 68 -5.03 -19.04 15.71
C ASP A 68 -4.07 -18.87 14.54
N THR A 69 -4.56 -18.43 13.34
CA THR A 69 -3.70 -18.18 12.19
C THR A 69 -2.76 -17.00 12.44
N ILE A 70 -3.26 -15.94 13.08
CA ILE A 70 -2.46 -14.77 13.46
C ILE A 70 -1.37 -15.18 14.46
N THR A 71 -1.75 -15.89 15.52
CA THR A 71 -0.82 -16.34 16.56
C THR A 71 0.29 -17.21 15.98
N ASN A 72 -0.07 -18.14 15.09
CA ASN A 72 0.90 -18.98 14.40
C ASN A 72 1.82 -18.20 13.45
N ALA A 73 1.28 -17.23 12.71
CA ALA A 73 2.06 -16.41 11.80
C ALA A 73 3.04 -15.48 12.53
N PHE A 74 2.71 -15.03 13.76
CA PHE A 74 3.54 -14.12 14.55
C PHE A 74 4.67 -14.81 15.32
N ARG A 75 4.68 -16.15 15.40
CA ARG A 75 5.73 -16.88 16.13
C ARG A 75 7.11 -16.61 15.56
N ASN A 76 8.03 -16.20 16.43
CA ASN A 76 9.42 -15.88 16.09
C ASN A 76 9.58 -14.77 15.04
N VAL A 77 8.59 -13.89 14.86
CA VAL A 77 8.67 -12.73 13.97
C VAL A 77 9.33 -11.58 14.72
N ASN A 78 10.35 -10.98 14.11
CA ASN A 78 11.05 -9.82 14.66
C ASN A 78 10.49 -8.50 14.11
N SER A 79 10.21 -8.45 12.81
CA SER A 79 9.69 -7.27 12.14
C SER A 79 8.44 -7.60 11.32
N LEU A 80 7.50 -6.66 11.30
CA LEU A 80 6.20 -6.84 10.66
C LEU A 80 5.96 -5.72 9.64
N PHE A 81 5.69 -6.10 8.38
CA PHE A 81 5.02 -5.21 7.45
C PHE A 81 3.52 -5.44 7.51
N LEU A 82 2.78 -4.44 7.94
CA LEU A 82 1.36 -4.54 8.25
C LEU A 82 0.51 -3.80 7.22
N ILE A 83 -0.28 -4.55 6.46
CA ILE A 83 -1.40 -4.04 5.67
C ILE A 83 -2.70 -4.55 6.31
N THR A 84 -3.64 -3.65 6.50
CA THR A 84 -5.01 -3.97 6.92
C THR A 84 -5.97 -3.75 5.77
N ILE A 85 -7.04 -4.55 5.74
CA ILE A 85 -8.19 -4.25 4.89
C ILE A 85 -9.08 -3.32 5.72
N PRO A 86 -9.21 -2.05 5.34
CA PRO A 86 -10.04 -1.12 6.07
C PRO A 86 -11.46 -1.67 6.21
N ASN A 87 -11.91 -1.82 7.44
CA ASN A 87 -13.27 -2.25 7.73
C ASN A 87 -13.78 -1.41 8.91
N PRO A 88 -14.81 -0.59 8.71
CA PRO A 88 -15.35 0.26 9.78
C PRO A 88 -15.80 -0.49 11.03
N TYR A 89 -16.01 -1.80 10.90
CA TYR A 89 -16.57 -2.66 11.96
C TYR A 89 -15.51 -3.51 12.69
N SER A 90 -14.21 -3.31 12.46
CA SER A 90 -13.17 -4.23 12.96
C SER A 90 -12.03 -3.58 13.77
N ILE A 91 -12.25 -2.39 14.33
CA ILE A 91 -11.20 -1.70 15.09
C ILE A 91 -10.80 -2.46 16.37
N ASP A 92 -11.73 -3.17 17.01
CA ASP A 92 -11.44 -3.99 18.18
C ASP A 92 -10.54 -5.17 17.80
N ASN A 93 -10.80 -5.82 16.66
CA ASN A 93 -9.94 -6.89 16.13
C ASN A 93 -8.52 -6.37 15.84
N PHE A 94 -8.39 -5.12 15.42
CA PHE A 94 -7.07 -4.51 15.19
C PHE A 94 -6.33 -4.27 16.51
N SER A 95 -7.02 -3.84 17.56
CA SER A 95 -6.42 -3.72 18.90
C SER A 95 -5.88 -5.06 19.40
N ASP A 96 -6.64 -6.15 19.21
CA ASP A 96 -6.20 -7.48 19.61
C ASP A 96 -5.03 -8.00 18.75
N LEU A 97 -5.02 -7.69 17.47
CA LEU A 97 -3.89 -7.97 16.57
C LEU A 97 -2.59 -7.34 17.10
N ILE A 98 -2.63 -6.06 17.50
CA ILE A 98 -1.45 -5.37 18.03
C ILE A 98 -1.04 -5.89 19.41
N LYS A 99 -1.99 -6.28 20.27
CA LYS A 99 -1.67 -6.98 21.54
C LYS A 99 -0.97 -8.31 21.28
N LEU A 100 -1.43 -9.10 20.29
CA LEU A 100 -0.77 -10.33 19.88
C LEU A 100 0.63 -10.08 19.34
N ALA A 101 0.83 -9.04 18.54
CA ALA A 101 2.15 -8.64 18.05
C ALA A 101 3.11 -8.34 19.23
N LYS A 102 2.64 -7.58 20.22
CA LYS A 102 3.41 -7.26 21.43
C LYS A 102 3.74 -8.50 22.27
N ASN A 103 2.78 -9.39 22.47
CA ASN A 103 2.96 -10.62 23.23
C ASN A 103 3.91 -11.62 22.55
N ASN A 104 4.06 -11.54 21.21
CA ASN A 104 5.04 -12.32 20.45
C ASN A 104 6.39 -11.58 20.27
N GLU A 105 6.61 -10.49 21.02
CA GLU A 105 7.86 -9.73 21.04
C GLU A 105 8.27 -9.17 19.68
N ILE A 106 7.29 -8.86 18.80
CA ILE A 106 7.56 -8.16 17.55
C ILE A 106 8.15 -6.80 17.90
N SER A 107 9.39 -6.57 17.47
CA SER A 107 10.21 -5.42 17.86
C SER A 107 10.05 -4.20 16.97
N PHE A 108 9.45 -4.36 15.77
CA PHE A 108 9.29 -3.27 14.83
C PHE A 108 8.12 -3.49 13.86
N VAL A 109 7.34 -2.46 13.61
CA VAL A 109 6.19 -2.50 12.69
C VAL A 109 6.32 -1.40 11.64
N VAL A 110 6.31 -1.77 10.35
CA VAL A 110 6.07 -0.84 9.24
C VAL A 110 4.63 -1.02 8.78
N LYS A 111 3.80 0.01 8.94
CA LYS A 111 2.39 -0.04 8.55
C LYS A 111 2.13 0.77 7.29
N LEU A 112 1.46 0.14 6.31
CA LEU A 112 0.88 0.89 5.20
C LEU A 112 -0.36 1.64 5.70
N SER A 113 -0.28 2.96 5.68
CA SER A 113 -1.34 3.90 6.05
C SER A 113 -1.85 4.64 4.80
N VAL A 114 -2.34 5.86 4.94
CA VAL A 114 -2.79 6.72 3.84
C VAL A 114 -2.38 8.16 4.10
N GLN A 115 -2.20 8.96 3.04
CA GLN A 115 -1.77 10.36 3.11
C GLN A 115 -2.57 11.20 4.11
N GLU A 116 -3.89 11.00 4.17
CA GLU A 116 -4.75 11.81 5.04
C GLU A 116 -4.44 11.68 6.53
N THR A 117 -3.76 10.59 6.96
CA THR A 117 -3.36 10.46 8.37
C THR A 117 -2.26 11.44 8.77
N MET A 118 -1.62 12.12 7.81
CA MET A 118 -0.72 13.24 8.08
C MET A 118 -1.47 14.45 8.65
N ASP A 119 -2.76 14.60 8.33
CA ASP A 119 -3.63 15.58 8.97
C ASP A 119 -3.97 15.13 10.41
N SER A 120 -4.14 16.12 11.31
CA SER A 120 -4.57 15.85 12.70
C SER A 120 -5.97 15.25 12.75
N GLU A 121 -6.85 15.69 11.85
CA GLU A 121 -8.25 15.27 11.74
C GLU A 121 -8.58 14.85 10.30
N PRO A 122 -8.35 13.59 9.92
CA PRO A 122 -8.73 13.07 8.61
C PRO A 122 -10.24 13.18 8.38
N LYS A 123 -10.63 13.58 7.18
CA LYS A 123 -12.04 13.81 6.84
C LYS A 123 -12.72 12.60 6.19
N THR A 124 -11.94 11.72 5.56
CA THR A 124 -12.50 10.54 4.91
C THR A 124 -12.66 9.36 5.87
N ILE A 125 -13.52 8.42 5.51
CA ILE A 125 -13.70 7.14 6.22
C ILE A 125 -12.35 6.42 6.32
N LEU A 126 -11.62 6.29 5.22
CA LEU A 126 -10.33 5.61 5.19
C LEU A 126 -9.29 6.32 6.07
N GLY A 127 -9.19 7.64 5.96
CA GLY A 127 -8.28 8.43 6.77
C GLY A 127 -8.54 8.27 8.26
N ARG A 128 -9.80 8.31 8.70
CA ARG A 128 -10.19 8.11 10.10
C ARG A 128 -9.86 6.69 10.60
N LEU A 129 -10.15 5.67 9.80
CA LEU A 129 -9.83 4.28 10.16
C LEU A 129 -8.33 4.07 10.33
N HIS A 130 -7.54 4.47 9.35
CA HIS A 130 -6.08 4.36 9.45
C HIS A 130 -5.51 5.17 10.62
N LYS A 131 -6.08 6.36 10.89
CA LYS A 131 -5.65 7.18 12.04
C LYS A 131 -5.93 6.50 13.38
N GLN A 132 -7.04 5.77 13.50
CA GLN A 132 -7.35 4.97 14.68
C GLN A 132 -6.36 3.81 14.84
N GLU A 133 -6.05 3.09 13.77
CA GLU A 133 -5.05 2.02 13.77
C GLU A 133 -3.66 2.56 14.16
N GLU A 134 -3.25 3.72 13.63
CA GLU A 134 -2.00 4.38 14.03
C GLU A 134 -1.96 4.72 15.53
N LYS A 135 -3.07 5.21 16.09
CA LYS A 135 -3.17 5.49 17.54
C LYS A 135 -2.99 4.22 18.38
N ILE A 136 -3.55 3.10 17.94
CA ILE A 136 -3.41 1.79 18.63
C ILE A 136 -1.97 1.32 18.58
N ILE A 137 -1.30 1.40 17.42
CA ILE A 137 0.13 1.04 17.30
C ILE A 137 0.98 1.93 18.20
N LYS A 138 0.79 3.25 18.16
CA LYS A 138 1.51 4.20 19.04
C LYS A 138 1.34 3.86 20.52
N ALA A 139 0.10 3.57 20.94
CA ALA A 139 -0.22 3.23 22.32
C ALA A 139 0.38 1.88 22.77
N SER A 140 0.68 0.96 21.85
CA SER A 140 1.32 -0.32 22.18
C SER A 140 2.76 -0.17 22.65
N GLY A 141 3.43 0.93 22.28
CA GLY A 141 4.85 1.17 22.54
C GLY A 141 5.79 0.39 21.62
N ILE A 142 5.29 -0.35 20.62
CA ILE A 142 6.14 -1.01 19.61
C ILE A 142 6.73 0.08 18.71
N PRO A 143 8.07 0.12 18.50
CA PRO A 143 8.70 0.97 17.51
C PRO A 143 8.06 0.76 16.13
N HIS A 144 7.74 1.84 15.42
CA HIS A 144 6.96 1.73 14.19
C HIS A 144 7.32 2.81 13.17
N THR A 145 6.96 2.55 11.92
CA THR A 145 6.97 3.53 10.83
C THR A 145 5.64 3.47 10.09
N PHE A 146 5.04 4.60 9.79
CA PHE A 146 3.86 4.70 8.95
C PHE A 146 4.24 5.18 7.56
N LEU A 147 3.85 4.41 6.55
CA LEU A 147 3.96 4.80 5.15
C LEU A 147 2.60 5.31 4.69
N CYS A 148 2.52 6.57 4.35
CA CYS A 148 1.29 7.31 4.07
C CYS A 148 1.23 7.70 2.58
N PRO A 149 0.95 6.76 1.67
CA PRO A 149 0.95 7.03 0.24
C PRO A 149 -0.27 7.84 -0.21
N THR A 150 -0.11 8.53 -1.34
CA THR A 150 -1.17 9.09 -2.16
C THR A 150 -1.86 7.99 -3.01
N GLY A 151 -2.64 8.37 -4.01
CA GLY A 151 -3.25 7.43 -4.95
C GLY A 151 -2.21 6.60 -5.72
N PHE A 152 -2.49 5.29 -5.91
CA PHE A 152 -1.56 4.39 -6.60
C PHE A 152 -1.69 4.46 -8.12
N MET A 153 -0.57 4.45 -8.85
CA MET A 153 -0.56 4.29 -10.30
C MET A 153 -1.25 2.99 -10.74
N GLN A 154 -1.13 1.92 -9.95
CA GLN A 154 -1.74 0.61 -10.21
C GLN A 154 -3.28 0.65 -10.28
N ASN A 155 -3.91 1.69 -9.74
CA ASN A 155 -5.35 1.88 -9.85
C ASN A 155 -5.79 2.05 -11.32
N PHE A 156 -4.93 2.62 -12.18
CA PHE A 156 -5.21 2.73 -13.61
C PHE A 156 -5.33 1.37 -14.30
N VAL A 157 -4.56 0.40 -13.88
CA VAL A 157 -4.69 -1.00 -14.36
C VAL A 157 -5.87 -1.70 -13.70
N THR A 158 -5.98 -1.61 -12.38
CA THR A 158 -6.93 -2.41 -11.61
C THR A 158 -8.38 -1.97 -11.79
N PHE A 159 -8.64 -0.65 -11.80
CA PHE A 159 -10.00 -0.11 -11.86
C PHE A 159 -10.40 0.39 -13.24
N TYR A 160 -9.45 0.84 -14.05
CA TYR A 160 -9.74 1.48 -15.32
C TYR A 160 -9.23 0.71 -16.54
N GLY A 161 -8.30 -0.25 -16.36
CA GLY A 161 -7.65 -0.93 -17.47
C GLY A 161 -8.63 -1.62 -18.42
N ASP A 162 -9.70 -2.23 -17.92
CA ASP A 162 -10.71 -2.88 -18.75
C ASP A 162 -11.46 -1.88 -19.65
N THR A 163 -11.93 -0.76 -19.10
CA THR A 163 -12.64 0.28 -19.88
C THR A 163 -11.69 1.02 -20.81
N ILE A 164 -10.42 1.19 -20.44
CA ILE A 164 -9.40 1.74 -21.34
C ILE A 164 -9.20 0.84 -22.54
N ARG A 165 -9.05 -0.49 -22.36
CA ARG A 165 -8.87 -1.44 -23.48
C ARG A 165 -10.10 -1.57 -24.35
N THR A 166 -11.29 -1.63 -23.76
CA THR A 166 -12.53 -1.98 -24.48
C THR A 166 -13.30 -0.79 -25.00
N GLN A 167 -13.15 0.39 -24.37
CA GLN A 167 -13.93 1.59 -24.71
C GLN A 167 -13.06 2.80 -25.06
N ASN A 168 -11.73 2.69 -25.01
CA ASN A 168 -10.80 3.81 -25.14
C ASN A 168 -11.11 4.97 -24.16
N ALA A 169 -11.66 4.66 -23.00
CA ALA A 169 -12.07 5.65 -22.00
C ALA A 169 -12.04 5.09 -20.60
N PHE A 170 -11.92 5.98 -19.61
CA PHE A 170 -12.18 5.65 -18.23
C PHE A 170 -12.95 6.78 -17.52
N TYR A 171 -13.61 6.44 -16.42
CA TYR A 171 -14.63 7.24 -15.81
C TYR A 171 -14.36 7.42 -14.32
N ALA A 172 -14.31 8.67 -13.84
CA ALA A 172 -14.24 8.97 -12.41
C ALA A 172 -14.84 10.36 -12.13
N PRO A 173 -15.40 10.60 -10.94
CA PRO A 173 -15.94 11.90 -10.56
C PRO A 173 -14.84 12.76 -9.93
N ALA A 174 -13.73 13.02 -10.64
CA ALA A 174 -12.54 13.69 -10.11
C ALA A 174 -12.35 15.12 -10.63
N GLY A 175 -13.14 15.55 -11.66
CA GLY A 175 -12.96 16.84 -12.31
C GLY A 175 -11.54 17.03 -12.81
N ASP A 176 -11.00 18.24 -12.65
CA ASP A 176 -9.62 18.59 -13.00
C ASP A 176 -8.64 18.48 -11.82
N GLY A 177 -9.10 17.85 -10.71
CA GLY A 177 -8.25 17.65 -9.53
C GLY A 177 -7.02 16.81 -9.84
N LYS A 178 -5.91 17.14 -9.17
CA LYS A 178 -4.62 16.47 -9.39
C LYS A 178 -4.27 15.56 -8.22
N VAL A 179 -3.59 14.48 -8.54
CA VAL A 179 -3.03 13.53 -7.57
C VAL A 179 -1.56 13.29 -7.91
N SER A 180 -0.70 13.31 -6.91
CA SER A 180 0.71 12.88 -7.04
C SER A 180 0.79 11.35 -6.96
N PHE A 181 0.28 10.66 -8.00
CA PHE A 181 0.21 9.19 -8.01
C PHE A 181 1.57 8.56 -7.75
N VAL A 182 1.61 7.60 -6.82
CA VAL A 182 2.82 6.86 -6.46
C VAL A 182 2.77 5.44 -7.00
N ASP A 183 3.91 4.94 -7.49
CA ASP A 183 4.03 3.54 -7.89
C ASP A 183 4.15 2.63 -6.66
N SER A 184 3.43 1.51 -6.64
CA SER A 184 3.52 0.52 -5.55
C SER A 184 4.93 -0.07 -5.39
N ARG A 185 5.75 -0.05 -6.44
CA ARG A 185 7.15 -0.45 -6.40
C ARG A 185 7.98 0.49 -5.52
N ASP A 186 7.70 1.79 -5.56
CA ASP A 186 8.39 2.79 -4.73
C ASP A 186 8.01 2.63 -3.26
N ILE A 187 6.71 2.40 -2.98
CA ILE A 187 6.24 2.12 -1.62
C ILE A 187 6.94 0.86 -1.07
N ALA A 188 7.02 -0.18 -1.89
CA ALA A 188 7.70 -1.43 -1.53
C ALA A 188 9.20 -1.21 -1.30
N THR A 189 9.86 -0.39 -2.13
CA THR A 189 11.29 -0.06 -1.97
C THR A 189 11.53 0.71 -0.68
N VAL A 190 10.70 1.70 -0.35
CA VAL A 190 10.78 2.41 0.95
C VAL A 190 10.59 1.43 2.11
N ALA A 191 9.58 0.57 2.05
CA ALA A 191 9.32 -0.43 3.07
C ALA A 191 10.50 -1.40 3.23
N ALA A 192 11.07 -1.89 2.12
CA ALA A 192 12.22 -2.79 2.12
C ALA A 192 13.46 -2.11 2.73
N THR A 193 13.77 -0.88 2.33
CA THR A 193 14.91 -0.10 2.86
C THR A 193 14.80 0.02 4.39
N ILE A 194 13.63 0.39 4.91
CA ILE A 194 13.41 0.54 6.34
C ILE A 194 13.49 -0.80 7.09
N LEU A 195 12.86 -1.85 6.56
CA LEU A 195 12.82 -3.17 7.19
C LEU A 195 14.17 -3.88 7.19
N LEU A 196 14.99 -3.66 6.15
CA LEU A 196 16.32 -4.24 6.00
C LEU A 196 17.41 -3.46 6.73
N SER A 197 17.13 -2.23 7.19
CA SER A 197 18.09 -1.41 7.94
C SER A 197 18.54 -2.11 9.22
N GLN A 198 19.82 -2.04 9.52
CA GLN A 198 20.37 -2.54 10.78
C GLN A 198 19.84 -1.74 11.97
N SER A 199 19.84 -2.31 13.16
CA SER A 199 19.19 -1.73 14.35
C SER A 199 19.64 -0.28 14.66
N ALA A 200 20.90 0.06 14.42
CA ALA A 200 21.41 1.40 14.63
C ALA A 200 20.87 2.41 13.61
N GLU A 201 20.83 2.01 12.32
CA GLU A 201 20.34 2.84 11.22
C GLU A 201 18.81 2.95 11.24
N ARG A 202 18.12 1.88 11.67
CA ARG A 202 16.67 1.83 11.74
C ARG A 202 16.08 2.85 12.73
N LYS A 203 16.82 3.27 13.75
CA LYS A 203 16.37 4.25 14.73
C LYS A 203 15.90 5.57 14.11
N GLN A 204 16.47 5.99 13.00
CA GLN A 204 16.04 7.20 12.31
C GLN A 204 14.61 7.10 11.74
N TYR A 205 14.13 5.87 11.49
CA TYR A 205 12.79 5.60 10.95
C TYR A 205 11.76 5.28 12.04
N GLU A 206 12.22 5.00 13.28
CA GLU A 206 11.33 4.65 14.38
C GLU A 206 10.42 5.82 14.78
N ASN A 207 9.13 5.51 14.93
CA ASN A 207 8.10 6.45 15.32
C ASN A 207 7.90 7.62 14.34
N GLN A 208 8.25 7.41 13.08
CA GLN A 208 8.11 8.35 11.99
C GLN A 208 6.91 8.04 11.10
N SER A 209 6.46 9.04 10.35
CA SER A 209 5.43 8.93 9.31
C SER A 209 5.95 9.59 8.04
N TYR A 210 5.86 8.90 6.91
CA TYR A 210 6.35 9.39 5.63
C TYR A 210 5.22 9.48 4.62
N ASN A 211 4.98 10.69 4.10
CA ASN A 211 4.08 10.90 2.98
C ASN A 211 4.78 10.47 1.69
N LEU A 212 4.27 9.42 1.03
CA LEU A 212 4.86 8.85 -0.17
C LEU A 212 4.08 9.30 -1.40
N THR A 213 4.75 9.98 -2.30
CA THR A 213 4.18 10.55 -3.52
C THR A 213 4.99 10.15 -4.74
N GLY A 214 4.36 10.18 -5.91
CA GLY A 214 5.10 10.23 -7.17
C GLY A 214 5.80 11.58 -7.34
N PRO A 215 6.60 11.72 -8.43
CA PRO A 215 7.41 12.92 -8.66
C PRO A 215 6.61 14.12 -9.14
N GLU A 216 5.38 13.93 -9.58
CA GLU A 216 4.53 14.94 -10.19
C GLU A 216 3.05 14.74 -9.87
N ALA A 217 2.28 15.82 -9.87
CA ALA A 217 0.84 15.79 -9.68
C ALA A 217 0.11 15.85 -11.04
N LEU A 218 -0.65 14.82 -11.36
CA LEU A 218 -1.38 14.68 -12.62
C LEU A 218 -2.89 14.72 -12.38
N SER A 219 -3.62 15.42 -13.25
CA SER A 219 -5.05 15.21 -13.36
C SER A 219 -5.34 13.89 -14.10
N TYR A 220 -6.58 13.40 -13.96
CA TYR A 220 -6.99 12.22 -14.72
C TYR A 220 -6.97 12.47 -16.22
N GLY A 221 -7.22 13.72 -16.67
CA GLY A 221 -7.06 14.13 -18.06
C GLY A 221 -5.62 14.03 -18.54
N GLN A 222 -4.66 14.55 -17.77
CA GLN A 222 -3.23 14.44 -18.08
C GLN A 222 -2.76 12.97 -18.10
N ALA A 223 -3.25 12.15 -17.16
CA ALA A 223 -2.97 10.71 -17.18
C ALA A 223 -3.50 10.04 -18.48
N ALA A 224 -4.70 10.42 -18.93
CA ALA A 224 -5.27 9.93 -20.20
C ALA A 224 -4.42 10.33 -21.40
N GLU A 225 -3.89 11.55 -21.44
CA GLU A 225 -2.98 12.02 -22.50
C GLU A 225 -1.67 11.22 -22.54
N ILE A 226 -1.07 10.97 -21.36
CA ILE A 226 0.15 10.16 -21.26
C ILE A 226 -0.12 8.73 -21.76
N ILE A 227 -1.22 8.10 -21.30
CA ILE A 227 -1.60 6.75 -21.75
C ILE A 227 -1.79 6.78 -23.27
N SER A 228 -2.54 7.77 -23.82
CA SER A 228 -2.79 7.89 -25.28
C SER A 228 -1.52 7.92 -26.11
N ASN A 229 -0.56 8.73 -25.67
CA ASN A 229 0.72 8.89 -26.37
C ASN A 229 1.53 7.58 -26.41
N ILE A 230 1.49 6.80 -25.34
CA ILE A 230 2.26 5.56 -25.22
C ILE A 230 1.57 4.41 -25.97
N VAL A 231 0.24 4.28 -25.85
CA VAL A 231 -0.47 3.18 -26.52
C VAL A 231 -0.78 3.46 -28.00
N GLY A 232 -0.53 4.69 -28.49
CA GLY A 232 -0.73 5.07 -29.88
C GLY A 232 -2.19 5.21 -30.31
N ARG A 233 -3.12 5.39 -29.36
CA ARG A 233 -4.54 5.65 -29.65
C ARG A 233 -5.14 6.59 -28.61
N ILE A 234 -6.19 7.32 -28.98
CA ILE A 234 -6.82 8.31 -28.10
C ILE A 234 -7.56 7.60 -26.95
N ILE A 235 -7.12 7.84 -25.73
CA ILE A 235 -7.81 7.45 -24.51
C ILE A 235 -8.43 8.69 -23.87
N SER A 236 -9.71 8.63 -23.51
CA SER A 236 -10.43 9.76 -22.95
C SER A 236 -10.74 9.57 -21.46
N TYR A 237 -10.37 10.55 -20.65
CA TYR A 237 -10.97 10.68 -19.33
C TYR A 237 -12.37 11.29 -19.44
N ARG A 238 -13.33 10.72 -18.76
CA ARG A 238 -14.71 11.21 -18.68
C ARG A 238 -15.03 11.52 -17.23
N ASP A 239 -15.10 12.82 -16.92
CA ASP A 239 -15.67 13.24 -15.63
C ASP A 239 -17.16 12.92 -15.61
N ILE A 240 -17.60 12.13 -14.63
CA ILE A 240 -18.99 11.70 -14.50
C ILE A 240 -19.58 12.24 -13.19
N PRO A 241 -20.90 12.50 -13.15
CA PRO A 241 -21.56 12.87 -11.90
C PRO A 241 -21.35 11.82 -10.82
N GLU A 242 -21.23 12.26 -9.57
CA GLU A 242 -20.98 11.40 -8.41
C GLU A 242 -22.02 10.28 -8.25
N ASN A 243 -23.31 10.60 -8.43
CA ASN A 243 -24.38 9.61 -8.37
C ASN A 243 -24.18 8.49 -9.40
N LYS A 244 -23.73 8.83 -10.63
CA LYS A 244 -23.42 7.84 -11.66
C LYS A 244 -22.23 6.95 -11.27
N ALA A 245 -21.21 7.53 -10.66
CA ALA A 245 -20.05 6.75 -10.17
C ALA A 245 -20.48 5.78 -9.06
N ARG A 246 -21.31 6.23 -8.13
CA ARG A 246 -21.90 5.40 -7.06
C ARG A 246 -22.70 4.23 -7.64
N ASP A 247 -23.66 4.52 -8.53
CA ASP A 247 -24.48 3.50 -9.17
C ASP A 247 -23.64 2.43 -9.88
N ASN A 248 -22.57 2.84 -10.56
CA ASN A 248 -21.68 1.91 -11.25
C ASN A 248 -20.94 0.99 -10.27
N MET A 249 -20.38 1.54 -9.19
CA MET A 249 -19.67 0.75 -8.17
C MET A 249 -20.61 -0.21 -7.43
N GLU A 250 -21.83 0.22 -7.11
CA GLU A 250 -22.84 -0.63 -6.47
C GLU A 250 -23.29 -1.78 -7.39
N LYS A 251 -23.47 -1.52 -8.70
CA LYS A 251 -23.76 -2.57 -9.70
C LYS A 251 -22.64 -3.61 -9.82
N LEU A 252 -21.41 -3.23 -9.54
CA LEU A 252 -20.25 -4.15 -9.45
C LEU A 252 -20.21 -4.90 -8.11
N GLY A 253 -21.19 -4.74 -7.23
CA GLY A 253 -21.31 -5.42 -5.95
C GLY A 253 -20.45 -4.83 -4.83
N MET A 254 -19.93 -3.61 -5.00
CA MET A 254 -19.17 -2.96 -3.94
C MET A 254 -20.07 -2.63 -2.74
N LYS A 255 -19.57 -2.87 -1.53
CA LYS A 255 -20.27 -2.51 -0.30
C LYS A 255 -20.42 -0.99 -0.20
N LYS A 256 -21.60 -0.53 0.25
CA LYS A 256 -21.91 0.91 0.35
C LYS A 256 -20.82 1.74 1.03
N TRP A 257 -20.31 1.30 2.17
CA TRP A 257 -19.26 2.03 2.89
C TRP A 257 -17.97 2.22 2.05
N LEU A 258 -17.62 1.23 1.20
CA LEU A 258 -16.46 1.31 0.32
C LEU A 258 -16.73 2.28 -0.84
N VAL A 259 -17.94 2.28 -1.39
CA VAL A 259 -18.37 3.28 -2.38
C VAL A 259 -18.26 4.68 -1.78
N ASP A 260 -18.80 4.90 -0.56
CA ASP A 260 -18.68 6.18 0.14
C ASP A 260 -17.22 6.60 0.32
N ALA A 261 -16.36 5.67 0.75
CA ALA A 261 -14.93 5.93 0.93
C ALA A 261 -14.22 6.33 -0.37
N ILE A 262 -14.51 5.65 -1.49
CA ILE A 262 -13.92 5.98 -2.81
C ILE A 262 -14.39 7.37 -3.27
N ILE A 263 -15.66 7.71 -3.08
CA ILE A 263 -16.18 9.04 -3.42
C ILE A 263 -15.51 10.13 -2.58
N GLU A 264 -15.31 9.89 -1.28
CA GLU A 264 -14.58 10.82 -0.41
C GLU A 264 -13.13 11.06 -0.90
N LEU A 265 -12.45 10.04 -1.43
CA LEU A 265 -11.12 10.21 -2.05
C LEU A 265 -11.18 11.12 -3.30
N HIS A 266 -12.25 11.02 -4.11
CA HIS A 266 -12.44 11.94 -5.22
C HIS A 266 -12.74 13.38 -4.75
N HIS A 267 -13.40 13.58 -3.61
CA HIS A 267 -13.54 14.91 -3.00
C HIS A 267 -12.17 15.48 -2.58
N ILE A 268 -11.29 14.67 -1.98
CA ILE A 268 -9.92 15.07 -1.67
C ILE A 268 -9.16 15.47 -2.94
N THR A 269 -9.31 14.69 -4.02
CA THR A 269 -8.72 15.01 -5.33
C THR A 269 -9.22 16.36 -5.84
N LYS A 270 -10.54 16.59 -5.89
CA LYS A 270 -11.14 17.87 -6.33
C LYS A 270 -10.71 19.05 -5.48
N SER A 271 -10.48 18.86 -4.18
CA SER A 271 -10.04 19.92 -3.28
C SER A 271 -8.56 20.31 -3.45
N GLY A 272 -7.80 19.60 -4.30
CA GLY A 272 -6.38 19.81 -4.53
C GLY A 272 -5.46 19.26 -3.44
N LYS A 273 -5.98 18.64 -2.38
CA LYS A 273 -5.19 18.14 -1.26
C LYS A 273 -4.31 16.92 -1.59
N ALA A 274 -4.62 16.22 -2.68
CA ALA A 274 -3.85 15.07 -3.15
C ALA A 274 -2.68 15.45 -4.08
N SER A 275 -2.48 16.75 -4.38
CA SER A 275 -1.51 17.20 -5.40
C SER A 275 -0.12 17.52 -4.88
N GLY A 276 0.08 17.58 -3.55
CA GLY A 276 1.39 17.85 -2.96
C GLY A 276 2.37 16.72 -3.27
N THR A 277 3.63 17.07 -3.60
CA THR A 277 4.74 16.13 -3.77
C THR A 277 5.71 16.20 -2.60
N THR A 278 6.38 15.10 -2.29
CA THR A 278 7.43 15.01 -1.27
C THR A 278 8.67 14.32 -1.85
N ASP A 279 9.79 14.49 -1.19
CA ASP A 279 11.06 13.81 -1.49
C ASP A 279 11.25 12.51 -0.71
N SER A 280 10.25 12.06 0.04
CA SER A 280 10.37 10.93 0.97
C SER A 280 10.85 9.63 0.30
N VAL A 281 10.41 9.36 -0.94
CA VAL A 281 10.90 8.18 -1.68
C VAL A 281 12.40 8.33 -1.96
N GLU A 282 12.83 9.45 -2.51
CA GLU A 282 14.24 9.68 -2.87
C GLU A 282 15.13 9.77 -1.63
N SER A 283 14.70 10.47 -0.59
CA SER A 283 15.48 10.64 0.65
C SER A 283 15.72 9.33 1.41
N ILE A 284 14.76 8.39 1.37
CA ILE A 284 14.88 7.09 2.04
C ILE A 284 15.62 6.07 1.18
N THR A 285 15.36 6.05 -0.13
CA THR A 285 15.85 4.97 -1.02
C THR A 285 17.08 5.35 -1.83
N GLY A 286 17.43 6.64 -1.89
CA GLY A 286 18.45 7.18 -2.80
C GLY A 286 18.08 7.14 -4.27
N ARG A 287 16.80 6.84 -4.61
CA ARG A 287 16.29 6.75 -5.99
C ARG A 287 15.09 7.65 -6.16
N LYS A 288 15.00 8.30 -7.31
CA LYS A 288 13.78 9.05 -7.68
C LYS A 288 12.59 8.10 -7.81
N PRO A 289 11.40 8.55 -7.40
CA PRO A 289 10.19 7.76 -7.61
C PRO A 289 9.90 7.61 -9.12
N HIS A 290 9.26 6.50 -9.49
CA HIS A 290 8.85 6.22 -10.87
C HIS A 290 7.90 7.30 -11.37
N ARG A 291 8.08 7.68 -12.65
CA ARG A 291 7.15 8.55 -13.35
C ARG A 291 5.94 7.77 -13.86
N PHE A 292 4.84 8.47 -14.07
CA PHE A 292 3.63 7.84 -14.59
C PHE A 292 3.83 7.26 -16.01
N GLU A 293 4.64 7.92 -16.84
CA GLU A 293 5.02 7.40 -18.17
C GLU A 293 5.73 6.04 -18.07
N GLU A 294 6.69 5.90 -17.16
CA GLU A 294 7.43 4.63 -16.96
C GLU A 294 6.48 3.52 -16.53
N PHE A 295 5.56 3.84 -15.61
CA PHE A 295 4.52 2.90 -15.19
C PHE A 295 3.63 2.45 -16.36
N VAL A 296 3.21 3.37 -17.23
CA VAL A 296 2.37 3.03 -18.40
C VAL A 296 3.13 2.16 -19.39
N ILE A 297 4.42 2.46 -19.68
CA ILE A 297 5.28 1.65 -20.54
C ILE A 297 5.40 0.24 -20.02
N ASP A 298 5.67 0.06 -18.72
CA ASP A 298 5.84 -1.24 -18.08
C ASP A 298 4.54 -2.07 -18.05
N ASN A 299 3.39 -1.41 -18.15
CA ASN A 299 2.06 -2.03 -18.10
C ASN A 299 1.26 -1.86 -19.39
N ILE A 300 1.91 -1.62 -20.52
CA ILE A 300 1.27 -1.28 -21.81
C ILE A 300 0.20 -2.30 -22.24
N SER A 301 0.38 -3.56 -21.94
CA SER A 301 -0.58 -4.63 -22.25
C SER A 301 -1.88 -4.54 -21.43
N SER A 302 -1.91 -3.73 -20.39
CA SER A 302 -3.05 -3.52 -19.52
C SER A 302 -3.97 -2.39 -19.96
N PHE A 303 -3.50 -1.62 -20.96
CA PHE A 303 -4.20 -0.43 -21.47
C PHE A 303 -4.75 -0.55 -22.91
#